data_9ac914d26a66353da76c37912a185210
#
_entry.id   9ac914d26a66353da76c37912a185210
#
_cell.length_a   1.000
_cell.length_b   1.000
_cell.length_c   1.000
_cell.angle_alpha   90.00
_cell.angle_beta   90.00
_cell.angle_gamma   90.00
#
_symmetry.space_group_name_H-M   'P 1'
#
loop_
_entity.id
_entity.type
_entity.pdbx_description
1 polymer ?
#
loop_
_entity_poly.entity_id
_entity_poly.type
_entity_poly.pdbx_seq_one_letter_code
_entity_poly.pdbx_strand_id
1 'polypeptide(L)'
;LLWEGLTRRKPSYTAYSYLSRIAAYQRRNGNMVSSAEVIEAVRLAGALAELHGYSTPCLRDLRDAATTCMGHGNFGEIAQAVADTEIGTRIGALPDGVSRTSIQSDFYRLLADLKLDKYRSVTAQDLQLDLREKLTLKSEKSAFLDLRRSFFLHRLRVLGISFVQKQQTTQDKATWAEHWVLRWSPEAEIEIVEAALKGETVAAAASLHMKETVEAGG
;
A
#
# COMPACT_ATOMS: atom_id res chain seq x y z
N LEU A 1 17.52 12.25 -2.83
CA LEU A 1 18.04 13.62 -2.65
C LEU A 1 19.50 13.66 -2.17
N LEU A 2 19.81 13.10 -0.99
CA LEU A 2 21.18 13.05 -0.46
C LEU A 2 22.15 12.35 -1.43
N TRP A 3 21.76 11.19 -1.96
CA TRP A 3 22.54 10.45 -2.95
C TRP A 3 22.75 11.25 -4.25
N GLU A 4 21.72 11.94 -4.72
CA GLU A 4 21.83 12.82 -5.91
C GLU A 4 22.77 14.00 -5.67
N GLY A 5 22.74 14.60 -4.47
CA GLY A 5 23.66 15.66 -4.08
C GLY A 5 25.12 15.21 -4.03
N LEU A 6 25.35 14.02 -3.47
CA LEU A 6 26.69 13.39 -3.42
C LEU A 6 27.21 13.03 -4.81
N THR A 7 26.35 12.45 -5.66
CA THR A 7 26.74 12.03 -7.04
C THR A 7 27.05 13.22 -7.92
N ARG A 8 26.33 14.34 -7.75
CA ARG A 8 26.55 15.57 -8.53
C ARG A 8 27.67 16.46 -7.99
N ARG A 9 28.31 16.08 -6.87
CA ARG A 9 29.36 16.85 -6.18
C ARG A 9 29.00 18.33 -5.93
N LYS A 10 27.72 18.64 -5.72
CA LYS A 10 27.21 19.97 -5.43
C LYS A 10 26.42 19.93 -4.12
N PRO A 11 27.05 20.24 -2.98
CA PRO A 11 26.38 20.21 -1.67
C PRO A 11 25.10 21.06 -1.61
N SER A 12 25.11 22.22 -2.26
CA SER A 12 23.96 23.12 -2.36
C SER A 12 22.76 22.51 -3.13
N TYR A 13 22.99 21.51 -3.98
CA TYR A 13 21.93 20.88 -4.75
C TYR A 13 20.86 20.20 -3.87
N THR A 14 21.28 19.61 -2.77
CA THR A 14 20.36 18.91 -1.85
C THR A 14 19.37 19.90 -1.22
N ALA A 15 19.85 21.04 -0.72
CA ALA A 15 19.01 22.08 -0.14
C ALA A 15 18.03 22.65 -1.19
N TYR A 16 18.56 23.01 -2.36
CA TYR A 16 17.70 23.48 -3.46
C TYR A 16 16.62 22.49 -3.86
N SER A 17 17.01 21.23 -4.06
CA SER A 17 16.07 20.19 -4.50
C SER A 17 15.00 19.91 -3.46
N TYR A 18 15.36 19.86 -2.18
CA TYR A 18 14.43 19.64 -1.10
C TYR A 18 13.40 20.75 -0.98
N LEU A 19 13.87 22.00 -0.85
CA LEU A 19 13.01 23.16 -0.69
C LEU A 19 12.15 23.45 -1.92
N SER A 20 12.68 23.22 -3.13
CA SER A 20 11.90 23.36 -4.37
C SER A 20 10.79 22.31 -4.49
N ARG A 21 10.98 21.09 -3.98
CA ARG A 21 9.93 20.05 -3.97
C ARG A 21 8.78 20.43 -3.03
N ILE A 22 9.10 20.93 -1.83
CA ILE A 22 8.09 21.45 -0.88
C ILE A 22 7.27 22.56 -1.55
N ALA A 23 7.94 23.54 -2.16
CA ALA A 23 7.26 24.64 -2.84
C ALA A 23 6.41 24.16 -4.02
N ALA A 24 6.90 23.18 -4.81
CA ALA A 24 6.14 22.61 -5.91
C ALA A 24 4.91 21.84 -5.44
N TYR A 25 4.99 21.13 -4.31
CA TYR A 25 3.84 20.48 -3.69
C TYR A 25 2.80 21.51 -3.25
N GLN A 26 3.22 22.53 -2.54
CA GLN A 26 2.34 23.60 -2.05
C GLN A 26 1.60 24.28 -3.22
N ARG A 27 2.31 24.65 -4.28
CA ARG A 27 1.69 25.27 -5.48
C ARG A 27 0.67 24.37 -6.14
N ARG A 28 0.93 23.07 -6.24
CA ARG A 28 -0.03 22.08 -6.81
C ARG A 28 -1.30 21.95 -5.97
N ASN A 29 -1.20 22.21 -4.67
CA ASN A 29 -2.34 22.15 -3.75
C ASN A 29 -2.99 23.54 -3.47
N GLY A 30 -2.70 24.52 -4.32
CA GLY A 30 -3.35 25.83 -4.27
C GLY A 30 -2.69 26.85 -3.34
N ASN A 31 -1.62 26.50 -2.67
CA ASN A 31 -0.87 27.44 -1.81
C ASN A 31 0.15 28.24 -2.64
N MET A 32 0.09 29.56 -2.52
CA MET A 32 0.92 30.47 -3.32
C MET A 32 2.31 30.66 -2.67
N VAL A 33 3.21 29.70 -2.90
CA VAL A 33 4.62 29.84 -2.50
C VAL A 33 5.42 30.47 -3.63
N SER A 34 6.02 31.62 -3.38
CA SER A 34 6.83 32.37 -4.35
C SER A 34 8.24 31.78 -4.54
N SER A 35 8.90 32.15 -5.64
CA SER A 35 10.30 31.79 -5.83
C SER A 35 11.22 32.52 -4.86
N ALA A 36 10.84 33.70 -4.38
CA ALA A 36 11.59 34.47 -3.39
C ALA A 36 11.63 33.71 -2.04
N GLU A 37 10.50 33.14 -1.58
CA GLU A 37 10.45 32.33 -0.36
C GLU A 37 11.36 31.10 -0.45
N VAL A 38 11.45 30.45 -1.61
CA VAL A 38 12.37 29.31 -1.81
C VAL A 38 13.83 29.77 -1.72
N ILE A 39 14.17 30.91 -2.32
CA ILE A 39 15.55 31.46 -2.28
C ILE A 39 15.90 31.82 -0.84
N GLU A 40 15.03 32.51 -0.11
CA GLU A 40 15.27 32.86 1.29
C GLU A 40 15.35 31.61 2.20
N ALA A 41 14.54 30.57 1.95
CA ALA A 41 14.65 29.32 2.68
C ALA A 41 16.01 28.63 2.45
N VAL A 42 16.56 28.65 1.23
CA VAL A 42 17.91 28.11 0.94
C VAL A 42 18.98 28.92 1.68
N ARG A 43 18.87 30.25 1.69
CA ARG A 43 19.80 31.12 2.41
C ARG A 43 19.73 30.91 3.93
N LEU A 44 18.53 30.85 4.48
CA LEU A 44 18.30 30.60 5.90
C LEU A 44 18.85 29.23 6.34
N ALA A 45 18.61 28.18 5.55
CA ALA A 45 19.15 26.85 5.83
C ALA A 45 20.69 26.85 5.86
N GLY A 46 21.34 27.59 4.95
CA GLY A 46 22.79 27.79 4.97
C GLY A 46 23.28 28.50 6.22
N ALA A 47 22.64 29.62 6.59
CA ALA A 47 22.97 30.37 7.79
C ALA A 47 22.78 29.55 9.09
N LEU A 48 21.72 28.72 9.17
CA LEU A 48 21.50 27.83 10.30
C LEU A 48 22.60 26.76 10.38
N ALA A 49 23.03 26.21 9.25
CA ALA A 49 24.13 25.24 9.21
C ALA A 49 25.43 25.87 9.73
N GLU A 50 25.77 27.09 9.29
CA GLU A 50 26.96 27.84 9.76
C GLU A 50 26.87 28.10 11.26
N LEU A 51 25.69 28.50 11.74
CA LEU A 51 25.45 28.74 13.18
C LEU A 51 25.67 27.49 14.02
N HIS A 52 25.29 26.31 13.47
CA HIS A 52 25.50 25.03 14.13
C HIS A 52 26.89 24.42 13.89
N GLY A 53 27.78 25.12 13.16
CA GLY A 53 29.16 24.68 12.86
C GLY A 53 29.23 23.63 11.75
N TYR A 54 28.22 23.51 10.91
CA TYR A 54 28.21 22.60 9.76
C TYR A 54 28.52 23.31 8.45
N SER A 55 29.18 22.63 7.54
CA SER A 55 29.48 23.16 6.19
C SER A 55 28.28 23.05 5.22
N THR A 56 27.28 22.27 5.56
CA THR A 56 26.08 22.05 4.75
C THR A 56 24.86 21.87 5.63
N PRO A 57 23.68 22.37 5.21
CA PRO A 57 22.45 22.21 5.99
C PRO A 57 22.09 20.75 6.24
N CYS A 58 21.79 20.41 7.47
CA CYS A 58 21.19 19.15 7.83
C CYS A 58 19.66 19.16 7.61
N LEU A 59 18.99 18.03 7.76
CA LEU A 59 17.55 17.93 7.54
C LEU A 59 16.74 18.85 8.47
N ARG A 60 17.22 19.03 9.70
CA ARG A 60 16.59 19.94 10.67
C ARG A 60 16.66 21.39 10.19
N ASP A 61 17.83 21.84 9.74
CA ASP A 61 18.01 23.22 9.23
C ASP A 61 17.10 23.46 8.02
N LEU A 62 16.95 22.46 7.14
CA LEU A 62 16.06 22.53 5.98
C LEU A 62 14.60 22.62 6.37
N ARG A 63 14.16 21.85 7.39
CA ARG A 63 12.78 21.90 7.90
C ARG A 63 12.49 23.23 8.58
N ASP A 64 13.40 23.73 9.41
CA ASP A 64 13.27 25.00 10.12
C ASP A 64 13.18 26.17 9.12
N ALA A 65 14.03 26.16 8.10
CA ALA A 65 13.99 27.14 7.03
C ALA A 65 12.69 27.08 6.20
N ALA A 66 12.24 25.88 5.85
CA ALA A 66 10.96 25.69 5.14
C ALA A 66 9.78 26.19 5.98
N THR A 67 9.76 25.84 7.27
CA THR A 67 8.71 26.29 8.21
C THR A 67 8.66 27.81 8.29
N THR A 68 9.82 28.43 8.42
CA THR A 68 9.92 29.88 8.56
C THR A 68 9.50 30.63 7.29
N CYS A 69 10.04 30.21 6.13
CA CYS A 69 9.85 30.98 4.89
C CYS A 69 8.59 30.59 4.10
N MET A 70 8.17 29.31 4.13
CA MET A 70 7.04 28.80 3.33
C MET A 70 5.82 28.45 4.18
N GLY A 71 6.01 28.16 5.47
CA GLY A 71 4.95 27.89 6.44
C GLY A 71 4.64 29.05 7.36
N HIS A 72 5.23 30.24 7.11
CA HIS A 72 5.01 31.46 7.89
C HIS A 72 5.17 31.23 9.40
N GLY A 73 6.12 30.38 9.79
CA GLY A 73 6.38 29.96 11.17
C GLY A 73 5.48 28.82 11.68
N ASN A 74 4.55 28.32 10.88
CA ASN A 74 3.66 27.22 11.24
C ASN A 74 4.00 25.96 10.45
N PHE A 75 4.57 24.95 11.09
CA PHE A 75 4.90 23.68 10.45
C PHE A 75 3.66 22.96 9.88
N GLY A 76 2.48 23.12 10.51
CA GLY A 76 1.23 22.50 10.05
C GLY A 76 0.88 22.86 8.61
N GLU A 77 1.23 24.06 8.13
CA GLU A 77 0.96 24.50 6.76
C GLU A 77 1.78 23.76 5.71
N ILE A 78 2.97 23.27 6.07
CA ILE A 78 3.88 22.59 5.15
C ILE A 78 4.04 21.08 5.48
N ALA A 79 3.43 20.59 6.55
CA ALA A 79 3.63 19.23 7.04
C ALA A 79 3.39 18.15 5.96
N GLN A 80 2.36 18.31 5.18
CA GLN A 80 2.01 17.38 4.10
C GLN A 80 3.03 17.44 2.95
N ALA A 81 3.51 18.64 2.61
CA ALA A 81 4.55 18.82 1.59
C ALA A 81 5.90 18.23 2.03
N VAL A 82 6.23 18.37 3.32
CA VAL A 82 7.41 17.77 3.94
C VAL A 82 7.30 16.24 3.90
N ALA A 83 6.16 15.67 4.30
CA ALA A 83 5.92 14.23 4.26
C ALA A 83 6.04 13.67 2.83
N ASP A 84 5.43 14.31 1.83
CA ASP A 84 5.54 13.91 0.42
C ASP A 84 6.99 13.97 -0.09
N THR A 85 7.76 14.97 0.36
CA THR A 85 9.15 15.14 -0.06
C THR A 85 10.11 14.15 0.60
N GLU A 86 9.90 13.80 1.87
CA GLU A 86 10.80 12.96 2.67
C GLU A 86 10.46 11.47 2.56
N ILE A 87 9.19 11.14 2.64
CA ILE A 87 8.70 9.76 2.58
C ILE A 87 8.42 9.39 1.12
N GLY A 88 7.75 10.29 0.38
CA GLY A 88 7.29 10.06 -0.97
C GLY A 88 6.04 9.17 -1.02
N THR A 89 5.48 9.05 -2.22
CA THR A 89 4.28 8.23 -2.48
C THR A 89 4.60 7.03 -3.37
N ARG A 90 5.89 6.80 -3.67
CA ARG A 90 6.29 5.67 -4.52
C ARG A 90 6.20 4.37 -3.74
N ILE A 91 5.30 3.53 -4.16
CA ILE A 91 5.26 2.13 -3.73
C ILE A 91 6.36 1.42 -4.49
N GLY A 92 7.32 0.84 -3.77
CA GLY A 92 8.38 0.03 -4.38
C GLY A 92 7.77 -1.21 -5.02
N ALA A 93 8.19 -1.54 -6.24
CA ALA A 93 8.01 -2.87 -6.78
C ALA A 93 9.16 -3.75 -6.30
N LEU A 94 8.85 -4.93 -5.75
CA LEU A 94 9.88 -5.91 -5.46
C LEU A 94 10.47 -6.38 -6.79
N PRO A 95 11.82 -6.42 -6.94
CA PRO A 95 12.45 -6.99 -8.12
C PRO A 95 12.00 -8.43 -8.34
N ASP A 96 11.92 -8.85 -9.61
CA ASP A 96 11.70 -10.25 -9.94
C ASP A 96 12.81 -11.10 -9.28
N GLY A 97 12.41 -12.08 -8.46
CA GLY A 97 13.35 -12.94 -7.72
C GLY A 97 13.53 -12.62 -6.24
N VAL A 98 12.92 -11.56 -5.69
CA VAL A 98 12.82 -11.41 -4.24
C VAL A 98 11.90 -12.50 -3.69
N SER A 99 12.42 -13.27 -2.75
CA SER A 99 11.75 -14.39 -2.11
C SER A 99 10.40 -13.96 -1.52
N ARG A 100 9.31 -14.35 -2.17
CA ARG A 100 7.98 -14.30 -1.58
C ARG A 100 7.88 -15.35 -0.49
N THR A 101 7.09 -15.10 0.54
CA THR A 101 6.76 -16.16 1.49
C THR A 101 6.01 -17.28 0.78
N SER A 102 6.08 -18.50 1.33
CA SER A 102 5.38 -19.65 0.75
C SER A 102 3.89 -19.37 0.56
N ILE A 103 3.26 -18.74 1.55
CA ILE A 103 1.84 -18.40 1.50
C ILE A 103 1.52 -17.32 0.45
N GLN A 104 2.39 -16.31 0.24
CA GLN A 104 2.22 -15.35 -0.86
C GLN A 104 2.27 -16.05 -2.22
N SER A 105 3.23 -16.96 -2.40
CA SER A 105 3.36 -17.73 -3.63
C SER A 105 2.12 -18.61 -3.89
N ASP A 106 1.58 -19.26 -2.85
CA ASP A 106 0.35 -20.03 -2.91
C ASP A 106 -0.87 -19.16 -3.23
N PHE A 107 -0.98 -18.01 -2.58
CA PHE A 107 -2.06 -17.03 -2.81
C PHE A 107 -2.10 -16.58 -4.27
N TYR A 108 -0.96 -16.12 -4.82
CA TYR A 108 -0.90 -15.65 -6.21
C TYR A 108 -1.14 -16.77 -7.21
N ARG A 109 -0.64 -17.98 -6.94
CA ARG A 109 -0.93 -19.15 -7.74
C ARG A 109 -2.43 -19.46 -7.77
N LEU A 110 -3.09 -19.43 -6.61
CA LEU A 110 -4.54 -19.64 -6.50
C LEU A 110 -5.35 -18.54 -7.20
N LEU A 111 -4.93 -17.26 -7.12
CA LEU A 111 -5.56 -16.19 -7.89
C LEU A 111 -5.54 -16.47 -9.40
N ALA A 112 -4.38 -16.88 -9.93
CA ALA A 112 -4.23 -17.22 -11.34
C ALA A 112 -5.07 -18.43 -11.73
N ASP A 113 -4.96 -19.54 -10.97
CA ASP A 113 -5.70 -20.78 -11.21
C ASP A 113 -7.23 -20.59 -11.19
N LEU A 114 -7.70 -19.69 -10.34
CA LEU A 114 -9.13 -19.38 -10.18
C LEU A 114 -9.59 -18.22 -11.07
N LYS A 115 -8.70 -17.67 -11.91
CA LYS A 115 -8.97 -16.53 -12.80
C LYS A 115 -9.51 -15.30 -12.04
N LEU A 116 -8.90 -15.01 -10.91
CA LEU A 116 -9.25 -13.89 -10.04
C LEU A 116 -8.26 -12.71 -10.15
N ASP A 117 -7.20 -12.81 -10.96
CA ASP A 117 -6.18 -11.77 -11.12
C ASP A 117 -6.76 -10.40 -11.53
N LYS A 118 -7.82 -10.41 -12.35
CA LYS A 118 -8.50 -9.20 -12.78
C LYS A 118 -9.09 -8.38 -11.61
N TYR A 119 -9.36 -9.01 -10.47
CA TYR A 119 -9.89 -8.36 -9.27
C TYR A 119 -8.80 -7.72 -8.39
N ARG A 120 -7.53 -7.81 -8.76
CA ARG A 120 -6.43 -7.07 -8.12
C ARG A 120 -6.45 -5.60 -8.54
N SER A 121 -7.50 -4.91 -8.17
CA SER A 121 -7.70 -3.49 -8.45
C SER A 121 -8.02 -2.75 -7.15
N VAL A 122 -7.54 -1.52 -7.05
CA VAL A 122 -7.88 -0.59 -5.95
C VAL A 122 -9.39 -0.28 -5.94
N THR A 123 -10.01 -0.32 -7.12
CA THR A 123 -11.46 -0.16 -7.25
C THR A 123 -12.16 -1.46 -6.87
N ALA A 124 -13.11 -1.36 -5.94
CA ALA A 124 -13.93 -2.49 -5.54
C ALA A 124 -14.72 -3.05 -6.73
N GLN A 125 -14.74 -4.36 -6.88
CA GLN A 125 -15.42 -5.06 -7.96
C GLN A 125 -16.31 -6.17 -7.41
N ASP A 126 -17.52 -6.25 -7.94
CA ASP A 126 -18.47 -7.28 -7.56
C ASP A 126 -18.18 -8.62 -8.27
N LEU A 127 -18.29 -9.69 -7.51
CA LEU A 127 -18.17 -11.07 -7.98
C LEU A 127 -19.38 -11.88 -7.52
N GLN A 128 -20.15 -12.37 -8.45
CA GLN A 128 -21.24 -13.29 -8.20
C GLN A 128 -20.79 -14.71 -8.55
N LEU A 129 -20.99 -15.65 -7.62
CA LEU A 129 -20.68 -17.07 -7.79
C LEU A 129 -21.98 -17.87 -7.85
N ASP A 130 -22.02 -18.85 -8.76
CA ASP A 130 -23.05 -19.89 -8.81
C ASP A 130 -22.41 -21.23 -8.44
N LEU A 131 -22.72 -21.73 -7.26
CA LEU A 131 -22.09 -22.93 -6.68
C LEU A 131 -22.57 -24.24 -7.28
N ARG A 132 -23.54 -24.20 -8.21
CA ARG A 132 -24.03 -25.39 -8.90
C ARG A 132 -23.01 -25.91 -9.90
N GLU A 133 -23.00 -27.22 -10.09
CA GLU A 133 -22.18 -27.83 -11.11
C GLU A 133 -22.64 -27.41 -12.53
N LYS A 134 -21.69 -26.91 -13.32
CA LYS A 134 -21.95 -26.52 -14.71
C LYS A 134 -21.76 -27.73 -15.62
N LEU A 135 -22.78 -28.56 -15.73
CA LEU A 135 -22.79 -29.82 -16.50
C LEU A 135 -22.45 -29.64 -17.97
N THR A 136 -22.54 -28.42 -18.52
CA THR A 136 -22.21 -28.14 -19.93
C THR A 136 -20.72 -28.05 -20.22
N LEU A 137 -19.86 -28.05 -19.19
CA LEU A 137 -18.42 -27.85 -19.33
C LEU A 137 -17.70 -29.21 -19.33
N LYS A 138 -16.85 -29.43 -20.37
CA LYS A 138 -16.12 -30.69 -20.59
C LYS A 138 -15.01 -30.98 -19.55
N SER A 139 -14.63 -30.01 -18.74
CA SER A 139 -13.57 -30.16 -17.74
C SER A 139 -14.14 -30.03 -16.34
N GLU A 140 -13.89 -31.00 -15.49
CA GLU A 140 -14.25 -31.02 -14.08
C GLU A 140 -13.75 -29.74 -13.35
N LYS A 141 -12.51 -29.29 -13.65
CA LYS A 141 -11.96 -28.05 -13.10
C LYS A 141 -12.78 -26.82 -13.46
N SER A 142 -13.41 -26.78 -14.61
CA SER A 142 -14.25 -25.67 -15.07
C SER A 142 -15.68 -25.79 -14.55
N ALA A 143 -16.20 -27.02 -14.41
CA ALA A 143 -17.54 -27.29 -13.89
C ALA A 143 -17.71 -26.77 -12.44
N PHE A 144 -16.67 -26.91 -11.62
CA PHE A 144 -16.65 -26.50 -10.22
C PHE A 144 -15.82 -25.23 -9.95
N LEU A 145 -15.59 -24.40 -10.97
CA LEU A 145 -14.74 -23.22 -10.80
C LEU A 145 -15.29 -22.26 -9.72
N ASP A 146 -16.58 -21.99 -9.73
CA ASP A 146 -17.20 -21.06 -8.78
C ASP A 146 -17.23 -21.66 -7.35
N LEU A 147 -17.38 -22.97 -7.21
CA LEU A 147 -17.26 -23.64 -5.91
C LEU A 147 -15.82 -23.54 -5.36
N ARG A 148 -14.81 -23.72 -6.21
CA ARG A 148 -13.40 -23.56 -5.81
C ARG A 148 -13.06 -22.13 -5.46
N ARG A 149 -13.64 -21.14 -6.17
CA ARG A 149 -13.56 -19.71 -5.81
C ARG A 149 -14.16 -19.45 -4.45
N SER A 150 -15.35 -19.97 -4.18
CA SER A 150 -16.02 -19.85 -2.89
C SER A 150 -15.13 -20.35 -1.75
N PHE A 151 -14.58 -21.56 -1.87
CA PHE A 151 -13.64 -22.10 -0.86
C PHE A 151 -12.43 -21.20 -0.62
N PHE A 152 -11.85 -20.67 -1.67
CA PHE A 152 -10.71 -19.77 -1.55
C PHE A 152 -11.10 -18.46 -0.85
N LEU A 153 -12.18 -17.82 -1.27
CA LEU A 153 -12.65 -16.55 -0.69
C LEU A 153 -13.06 -16.70 0.78
N HIS A 154 -13.69 -17.82 1.14
CA HIS A 154 -14.00 -18.12 2.53
C HIS A 154 -12.76 -18.31 3.40
N ARG A 155 -11.70 -18.97 2.88
CA ARG A 155 -10.42 -19.09 3.59
C ARG A 155 -9.77 -17.72 3.84
N LEU A 156 -9.78 -16.84 2.84
CA LEU A 156 -9.28 -15.48 3.01
C LEU A 156 -10.08 -14.70 4.05
N ARG A 157 -11.41 -14.84 4.04
CA ARG A 157 -12.28 -14.22 5.04
C ARG A 157 -11.99 -14.74 6.45
N VAL A 158 -11.79 -16.04 6.62
CA VAL A 158 -11.43 -16.64 7.92
C VAL A 158 -10.09 -16.10 8.42
N LEU A 159 -9.13 -15.90 7.54
CA LEU A 159 -7.83 -15.30 7.88
C LEU A 159 -7.90 -13.79 8.13
N GLY A 160 -9.05 -13.15 7.92
CA GLY A 160 -9.21 -11.71 8.09
C GLY A 160 -8.61 -10.87 6.97
N ILE A 161 -8.31 -11.48 5.81
CA ILE A 161 -7.68 -10.77 4.68
C ILE A 161 -8.70 -9.84 4.03
N SER A 162 -8.41 -8.54 4.05
CA SER A 162 -9.30 -7.46 3.61
C SER A 162 -9.56 -7.40 2.10
N PHE A 163 -8.87 -8.23 1.32
CA PHE A 163 -9.09 -8.38 -0.13
C PHE A 163 -10.53 -8.79 -0.45
N VAL A 164 -11.22 -9.50 0.44
CA VAL A 164 -12.53 -10.09 0.20
C VAL A 164 -13.55 -9.66 1.23
N GLN A 165 -14.75 -9.29 0.78
CA GLN A 165 -15.89 -8.99 1.62
C GLN A 165 -17.12 -9.71 1.09
N LYS A 166 -17.73 -10.57 1.91
CA LYS A 166 -18.99 -11.23 1.55
C LYS A 166 -20.15 -10.26 1.78
N GLN A 167 -20.98 -10.06 0.75
CA GLN A 167 -22.22 -9.29 0.88
C GLN A 167 -23.36 -10.22 1.28
N GLN A 168 -24.17 -9.78 2.27
CA GLN A 168 -25.44 -10.40 2.57
C GLN A 168 -26.51 -9.77 1.67
N THR A 169 -27.08 -10.55 0.78
CA THR A 169 -28.18 -10.12 -0.06
C THR A 169 -29.49 -10.65 0.54
N THR A 170 -30.53 -9.80 0.61
CA THR A 170 -31.87 -10.19 1.06
C THR A 170 -32.50 -11.32 0.21
N GLN A 171 -31.88 -11.67 -0.90
CA GLN A 171 -32.24 -12.78 -1.78
C GLN A 171 -31.52 -14.11 -1.45
N ASP A 172 -30.82 -14.22 -0.32
CA ASP A 172 -30.12 -15.45 0.13
C ASP A 172 -31.04 -16.67 0.41
N LYS A 173 -32.27 -16.63 -0.09
CA LYS A 173 -33.13 -17.82 -0.15
C LYS A 173 -32.63 -18.87 -1.19
N ALA A 174 -31.73 -18.49 -2.07
CA ALA A 174 -31.08 -19.42 -3.00
C ALA A 174 -29.73 -19.86 -2.42
N THR A 175 -29.68 -21.02 -1.81
CA THR A 175 -28.53 -21.68 -1.17
C THR A 175 -27.30 -21.84 -2.09
N TRP A 176 -27.41 -21.45 -3.35
CA TRP A 176 -26.41 -21.71 -4.40
C TRP A 176 -25.71 -20.46 -4.95
N ALA A 177 -26.10 -19.27 -4.53
CA ALA A 177 -25.50 -18.03 -5.00
C ALA A 177 -24.74 -17.33 -3.87
N GLU A 178 -23.53 -16.85 -4.16
CA GLU A 178 -22.76 -16.01 -3.26
C GLU A 178 -22.37 -14.70 -3.95
N HIS A 179 -22.45 -13.60 -3.19
CA HIS A 179 -22.05 -12.28 -3.63
C HIS A 179 -20.85 -11.80 -2.83
N TRP A 180 -19.80 -11.43 -3.53
CA TRP A 180 -18.54 -10.96 -2.96
C TRP A 180 -18.13 -9.63 -3.56
N VAL A 181 -17.50 -8.78 -2.77
CA VAL A 181 -16.78 -7.59 -3.22
C VAL A 181 -15.30 -7.85 -3.00
N LEU A 182 -14.53 -7.66 -4.06
CA LEU A 182 -13.09 -7.81 -4.03
C LEU A 182 -12.43 -6.45 -4.27
N ARG A 183 -11.47 -6.09 -3.43
CA ARG A 183 -10.69 -4.86 -3.55
C ARG A 183 -9.27 -5.10 -3.09
N TRP A 184 -8.32 -4.81 -3.97
CA TRP A 184 -6.92 -4.89 -3.61
C TRP A 184 -6.48 -3.66 -2.83
N SER A 185 -5.74 -3.86 -1.76
CA SER A 185 -5.13 -2.81 -0.98
C SER A 185 -3.75 -3.25 -0.47
N PRO A 186 -2.85 -2.31 -0.11
CA PRO A 186 -1.57 -2.64 0.50
C PRO A 186 -1.71 -3.43 1.81
N GLU A 187 -2.77 -3.18 2.57
CA GLU A 187 -3.09 -3.88 3.81
C GLU A 187 -3.32 -5.38 3.55
N ALA A 188 -4.02 -5.72 2.46
CA ALA A 188 -4.23 -7.11 2.09
C ALA A 188 -2.91 -7.88 1.85
N GLU A 189 -1.89 -7.21 1.29
CA GLU A 189 -0.56 -7.79 1.12
C GLU A 189 0.11 -8.07 2.46
N ILE A 190 -0.01 -7.15 3.41
CA ILE A 190 0.54 -7.31 4.77
C ILE A 190 -0.16 -8.46 5.50
N GLU A 191 -1.48 -8.51 5.45
CA GLU A 191 -2.30 -9.56 6.07
C GLU A 191 -1.96 -10.96 5.52
N ILE A 192 -1.66 -11.08 4.20
CA ILE A 192 -1.20 -12.33 3.59
C ILE A 192 0.18 -12.73 4.15
N VAL A 193 1.10 -11.78 4.33
CA VAL A 193 2.43 -12.06 4.91
C VAL A 193 2.30 -12.48 6.36
N GLU A 194 1.46 -11.81 7.15
CA GLU A 194 1.20 -12.16 8.55
C GLU A 194 0.58 -13.56 8.70
N ALA A 195 -0.27 -13.97 7.76
CA ALA A 195 -0.82 -15.32 7.72
C ALA A 195 0.25 -16.42 7.55
N ALA A 196 1.49 -16.08 7.14
CA ALA A 196 2.61 -17.02 7.09
C ALA A 196 2.96 -17.59 8.46
N LEU A 197 2.67 -16.87 9.55
CA LEU A 197 2.83 -17.36 10.91
C LEU A 197 1.92 -18.55 11.24
N LYS A 198 0.82 -18.72 10.48
CA LYS A 198 -0.18 -19.78 10.68
C LYS A 198 -0.05 -20.94 9.69
N GLY A 199 0.71 -20.76 8.60
CA GLY A 199 0.91 -21.85 7.63
C GLY A 199 1.57 -21.41 6.34
N GLU A 200 2.11 -22.38 5.61
CA GLU A 200 2.81 -22.14 4.34
C GLU A 200 1.85 -21.97 3.14
N THR A 201 0.59 -22.37 3.29
CA THR A 201 -0.46 -22.25 2.26
C THR A 201 -1.69 -21.59 2.85
N VAL A 202 -2.49 -20.95 2.00
CA VAL A 202 -3.77 -20.34 2.41
C VAL A 202 -4.70 -21.36 3.08
N ALA A 203 -4.71 -22.60 2.60
CA ALA A 203 -5.53 -23.67 3.17
C ALA A 203 -5.04 -24.07 4.58
N ALA A 204 -3.75 -24.28 4.76
CA ALA A 204 -3.15 -24.66 6.04
C ALA A 204 -3.33 -23.56 7.09
N ALA A 205 -3.04 -22.31 6.72
CA ALA A 205 -3.19 -21.17 7.59
C ALA A 205 -4.64 -20.97 8.07
N ALA A 206 -5.61 -21.07 7.15
CA ALA A 206 -7.04 -20.98 7.49
C ALA A 206 -7.48 -22.11 8.41
N SER A 207 -7.00 -23.34 8.18
CA SER A 207 -7.34 -24.50 9.03
C SER A 207 -6.79 -24.33 10.45
N LEU A 208 -5.54 -23.88 10.60
CA LEU A 208 -4.96 -23.63 11.92
C LEU A 208 -5.71 -22.49 12.63
N HIS A 209 -6.01 -21.39 11.93
CA HIS A 209 -6.73 -20.27 12.51
C HIS A 209 -8.13 -20.67 13.01
N MET A 210 -8.87 -21.48 12.25
CA MET A 210 -10.17 -22.02 12.67
C MET A 210 -10.03 -22.88 13.93
N LYS A 211 -9.01 -23.75 13.98
CA LYS A 211 -8.76 -24.60 15.15
C LYS A 211 -8.49 -23.76 16.40
N GLU A 212 -7.58 -22.78 16.31
CA GLU A 212 -7.27 -21.85 17.40
C GLU A 212 -8.52 -21.08 17.90
N THR A 213 -9.36 -20.65 16.96
CA THR A 213 -10.60 -19.90 17.30
C THR A 213 -11.61 -20.78 18.03
N VAL A 214 -11.74 -22.05 17.65
CA VAL A 214 -12.62 -23.00 18.33
C VAL A 214 -12.08 -23.35 19.71
N GLU A 215 -10.77 -23.57 19.86
CA GLU A 215 -10.13 -23.86 21.16
C GLU A 215 -10.17 -22.66 22.11
N ALA A 216 -10.15 -21.43 21.62
CA ALA A 216 -10.24 -20.21 22.44
C ALA A 216 -11.68 -19.82 22.82
N GLY A 217 -12.68 -20.35 22.12
CA GLY A 217 -14.12 -20.05 22.36
C GLY A 217 -14.88 -21.09 23.18
N GLY A 218 -14.23 -22.19 23.58
CA GLY A 218 -14.77 -23.23 24.46
C GLY A 218 -14.19 -23.12 25.85
#